data_024e3be59cede4849555c93af1c5bdb6
#
_entry.id   024e3be59cede4849555c93af1c5bdb6
#
_cell.length_a   1.000
_cell.length_b   1.000
_cell.length_c   1.000
_cell.angle_alpha   90.00
_cell.angle_beta   90.00
_cell.angle_gamma   90.00
#
_symmetry.space_group_name_H-M   'P 1'
#
loop_
_entity.id
_entity.type
_entity.pdbx_description
1 polymer ?
#
loop_
_entity_poly.entity_id
_entity_poly.type
_entity_poly.pdbx_seq_one_letter_code
_entity_poly.pdbx_strand_id
1 'polypeptide(L)'
;MRKLIILALAAIGFAACSNQPKVMENQAINTIMTRVSVREFTGEKISEAQLDTLLRAAMAAPSAINKQPWAFIVVTDEAKIAALGEALPYSRCSNKPAVAIIPCGDLSKAIPGEMANFWINDVSAATENLLLAAHAMGLGAVWTGLHPDMNRAKMVQEMLGLPEHIIPLCVVPVGVPAEQPEIKDKFKPENIHYNGWE
;
A
#
# COMPACT_ATOMS: atom_id res chain seq x y z
N MET A 1 -56.62 -33.83 39.38
CA MET A 1 -56.15 -32.45 39.30
C MET A 1 -54.58 -32.45 39.24
N ARG A 2 -54.02 -32.38 38.07
CA ARG A 2 -52.53 -32.37 37.85
C ARG A 2 -52.08 -30.93 37.76
N LYS A 3 -51.25 -30.47 38.72
CA LYS A 3 -50.62 -29.14 38.67
C LYS A 3 -49.42 -29.19 37.76
N LEU A 4 -49.45 -28.44 36.62
CA LEU A 4 -48.29 -28.16 35.78
C LEU A 4 -47.44 -27.10 36.49
N ILE A 5 -46.19 -27.45 36.75
CA ILE A 5 -45.14 -26.50 37.18
C ILE A 5 -44.40 -26.08 35.93
N ILE A 6 -44.57 -24.81 35.56
CA ILE A 6 -43.79 -24.19 34.46
C ILE A 6 -42.50 -23.68 35.06
N LEU A 7 -41.35 -24.31 34.71
CA LEU A 7 -40.03 -23.80 35.02
C LEU A 7 -39.65 -22.74 33.97
N ALA A 8 -39.55 -21.47 34.37
CA ALA A 8 -39.01 -20.42 33.53
C ALA A 8 -37.47 -20.43 33.67
N LEU A 9 -36.76 -20.87 32.61
CA LEU A 9 -35.32 -20.67 32.50
C LEU A 9 -35.05 -19.21 32.14
N ALA A 10 -34.48 -18.45 33.08
CA ALA A 10 -33.91 -17.13 32.80
C ALA A 10 -32.56 -17.31 32.15
N ALA A 11 -32.45 -17.04 30.83
CA ALA A 11 -31.20 -16.95 30.13
C ALA A 11 -30.50 -15.65 30.52
N ILE A 12 -29.50 -15.74 31.38
CA ILE A 12 -28.59 -14.62 31.69
C ILE A 12 -27.63 -14.48 30.50
N GLY A 13 -27.95 -13.55 29.62
CA GLY A 13 -27.01 -13.15 28.55
C GLY A 13 -25.81 -12.43 29.14
N PHE A 14 -24.64 -13.07 29.12
CA PHE A 14 -23.38 -12.39 29.34
C PHE A 14 -23.11 -11.47 28.16
N ALA A 15 -23.40 -10.17 28.29
CA ALA A 15 -22.86 -9.15 27.42
C ALA A 15 -21.37 -9.05 27.71
N ALA A 16 -20.56 -9.71 26.89
CA ALA A 16 -19.11 -9.47 26.84
C ALA A 16 -18.90 -8.04 26.38
N CYS A 17 -18.70 -7.10 27.28
CA CYS A 17 -18.15 -5.79 26.97
C CYS A 17 -16.74 -6.01 26.43
N SER A 18 -16.58 -5.98 25.11
CA SER A 18 -15.27 -5.89 24.50
C SER A 18 -14.70 -4.50 24.83
N ASN A 19 -13.76 -4.46 25.74
CA ASN A 19 -13.02 -3.26 26.13
C ASN A 19 -11.95 -2.96 25.04
N GLN A 20 -12.38 -2.91 23.78
CA GLN A 20 -11.51 -2.43 22.71
C GLN A 20 -11.40 -0.91 22.85
N PRO A 21 -10.19 -0.34 22.86
CA PRO A 21 -10.03 1.10 22.87
C PRO A 21 -10.74 1.68 21.65
N LYS A 22 -11.66 2.60 21.89
CA LYS A 22 -12.45 3.25 20.83
C LYS A 22 -11.51 4.12 20.00
N VAL A 23 -11.10 3.63 18.83
CA VAL A 23 -10.35 4.42 17.85
C VAL A 23 -11.24 5.57 17.41
N MET A 24 -10.68 6.77 17.32
CA MET A 24 -11.41 7.96 16.92
C MET A 24 -11.99 7.79 15.50
N GLU A 25 -13.29 7.93 15.34
CA GLU A 25 -13.96 7.86 14.03
C GLU A 25 -13.57 9.07 13.18
N ASN A 26 -12.71 8.85 12.19
CA ASN A 26 -12.30 9.85 11.20
C ASN A 26 -12.03 9.10 9.89
N GLN A 27 -12.45 9.69 8.76
CA GLN A 27 -12.30 9.04 7.46
C GLN A 27 -10.83 8.73 7.11
N ALA A 28 -9.89 9.62 7.44
CA ALA A 28 -8.47 9.37 7.20
C ALA A 28 -7.95 8.21 8.06
N ILE A 29 -8.31 8.18 9.34
CA ILE A 29 -7.95 7.10 10.25
C ILE A 29 -8.55 5.77 9.77
N ASN A 30 -9.84 5.79 9.38
CA ASN A 30 -10.49 4.60 8.84
C ASN A 30 -9.76 4.07 7.59
N THR A 31 -9.39 4.93 6.64
CA THR A 31 -8.63 4.55 5.44
C THR A 31 -7.30 3.87 5.82
N ILE A 32 -6.56 4.43 6.79
CA ILE A 32 -5.31 3.85 7.27
C ILE A 32 -5.52 2.47 7.90
N MET A 33 -6.53 2.34 8.76
CA MET A 33 -6.79 1.12 9.52
C MET A 33 -7.36 -0.01 8.68
N THR A 34 -8.09 0.32 7.60
CA THR A 34 -8.78 -0.67 6.76
C THR A 34 -8.04 -1.00 5.47
N ARG A 35 -6.97 -0.25 5.12
CA ARG A 35 -6.19 -0.55 3.92
C ARG A 35 -5.61 -1.97 3.97
N VAL A 36 -5.87 -2.70 2.90
CA VAL A 36 -5.35 -4.04 2.67
C VAL A 36 -4.58 -4.11 1.35
N SER A 37 -3.67 -5.07 1.24
CA SER A 37 -2.97 -5.35 -0.01
C SER A 37 -3.84 -6.22 -0.91
N VAL A 38 -4.30 -5.67 -2.01
CA VAL A 38 -5.08 -6.36 -3.05
C VAL A 38 -4.12 -6.92 -4.10
N ARG A 39 -4.29 -8.20 -4.47
CA ARG A 39 -3.38 -8.92 -5.36
C ARG A 39 -4.06 -9.50 -6.60
N GLU A 40 -5.39 -9.46 -6.65
CA GLU A 40 -6.20 -9.91 -7.76
C GLU A 40 -7.07 -8.75 -8.27
N PHE A 41 -7.09 -8.55 -9.57
CA PHE A 41 -7.75 -7.42 -10.21
C PHE A 41 -8.69 -7.90 -11.31
N THR A 42 -9.74 -7.10 -11.62
CA THR A 42 -10.73 -7.43 -12.64
C THR A 42 -10.22 -7.25 -14.08
N GLY A 43 -9.20 -6.42 -14.26
CA GLY A 43 -8.74 -5.97 -15.58
C GLY A 43 -9.47 -4.72 -16.09
N GLU A 44 -10.45 -4.20 -15.34
CA GLU A 44 -11.11 -2.95 -15.68
C GLU A 44 -10.11 -1.79 -15.62
N LYS A 45 -10.25 -0.87 -16.57
CA LYS A 45 -9.41 0.32 -16.65
C LYS A 45 -9.80 1.33 -15.57
N ILE A 46 -8.83 2.02 -15.03
CA ILE A 46 -9.06 3.21 -14.19
C ILE A 46 -9.10 4.47 -15.06
N SER A 47 -9.80 5.50 -14.60
CA SER A 47 -9.87 6.77 -15.30
C SER A 47 -8.57 7.59 -15.14
N GLU A 48 -8.33 8.51 -16.08
CA GLU A 48 -7.21 9.46 -15.98
C GLU A 48 -7.30 10.32 -14.70
N ALA A 49 -8.51 10.69 -14.28
CA ALA A 49 -8.73 11.45 -13.04
C ALA A 49 -8.35 10.64 -11.80
N GLN A 50 -8.60 9.32 -11.78
CA GLN A 50 -8.16 8.44 -10.70
C GLN A 50 -6.65 8.33 -10.68
N LEU A 51 -6.01 8.15 -11.84
CA LEU A 51 -4.55 8.08 -11.96
C LEU A 51 -3.88 9.40 -11.52
N ASP A 52 -4.39 10.55 -11.96
CA ASP A 52 -3.91 11.87 -11.53
C ASP A 52 -4.02 12.05 -10.01
N THR A 53 -5.14 11.62 -9.43
CA THR A 53 -5.35 11.68 -7.98
C THR A 53 -4.33 10.82 -7.22
N LEU A 54 -4.04 9.60 -7.70
CA LEU A 54 -3.03 8.73 -7.10
C LEU A 54 -1.65 9.39 -7.09
N LEU A 55 -1.24 9.97 -8.22
CA LEU A 55 0.08 10.60 -8.37
C LEU A 55 0.18 11.87 -7.52
N ARG A 56 -0.88 12.70 -7.45
CA ARG A 56 -0.92 13.87 -6.57
C ARG A 56 -0.83 13.47 -5.10
N ALA A 57 -1.56 12.44 -4.68
CA ALA A 57 -1.49 11.94 -3.31
C ALA A 57 -0.07 11.45 -2.97
N ALA A 58 0.57 10.71 -3.87
CA ALA A 58 1.95 10.30 -3.71
C ALA A 58 2.89 11.49 -3.51
N MET A 59 2.79 12.49 -4.39
CA MET A 59 3.66 13.69 -4.35
C MET A 59 3.34 14.64 -3.17
N ALA A 60 2.23 14.45 -2.46
CA ALA A 60 1.91 15.18 -1.23
C ALA A 60 2.66 14.66 0.01
N ALA A 61 3.45 13.61 -0.13
CA ALA A 61 4.25 13.06 0.97
C ALA A 61 5.33 14.05 1.43
N PRO A 62 5.73 13.99 2.71
CA PRO A 62 6.92 14.70 3.17
C PRO A 62 8.19 14.10 2.57
N SER A 63 9.24 14.90 2.47
CA SER A 63 10.57 14.43 2.10
C SER A 63 11.66 15.14 2.91
N ALA A 64 12.82 14.53 3.05
CA ALA A 64 13.95 15.12 3.79
C ALA A 64 14.31 16.49 3.21
N ILE A 65 14.26 17.52 4.06
CA ILE A 65 14.42 18.95 3.69
C ILE A 65 13.64 19.37 2.43
N ASN A 66 12.50 18.73 2.17
CA ASN A 66 11.62 18.97 1.03
C ASN A 66 12.33 18.79 -0.34
N LYS A 67 13.23 17.83 -0.43
CA LYS A 67 13.98 17.53 -1.66
C LYS A 67 13.13 16.89 -2.77
N GLN A 68 12.07 16.18 -2.39
CA GLN A 68 11.15 15.51 -3.32
C GLN A 68 11.90 14.65 -4.36
N PRO A 69 12.80 13.75 -3.92
CA PRO A 69 13.69 12.99 -4.79
C PRO A 69 12.97 11.75 -5.35
N TRP A 70 11.78 11.97 -5.89
CA TRP A 70 10.99 10.91 -6.49
C TRP A 70 10.74 11.14 -7.97
N ALA A 71 10.59 10.03 -8.69
CA ALA A 71 10.00 9.94 -10.00
C ALA A 71 9.00 8.78 -10.00
N PHE A 72 7.94 8.88 -10.79
CA PHE A 72 6.92 7.84 -10.92
C PHE A 72 6.84 7.43 -12.38
N ILE A 73 7.14 6.15 -12.66
CA ILE A 73 6.95 5.58 -13.99
C ILE A 73 5.58 4.93 -14.01
N VAL A 74 4.72 5.36 -14.90
CA VAL A 74 3.36 4.83 -15.07
C VAL A 74 3.33 3.96 -16.32
N VAL A 75 3.06 2.68 -16.13
CA VAL A 75 2.95 1.70 -17.20
C VAL A 75 1.49 1.35 -17.40
N THR A 76 0.92 1.79 -18.53
CA THR A 76 -0.46 1.51 -18.95
C THR A 76 -0.52 0.54 -20.13
N ASP A 77 0.60 0.29 -20.77
CA ASP A 77 0.74 -0.67 -21.87
C ASP A 77 0.65 -2.10 -21.34
N GLU A 78 -0.35 -2.84 -21.82
CA GLU A 78 -0.67 -4.18 -21.35
C GLU A 78 0.48 -5.17 -21.60
N ALA A 79 1.20 -5.03 -22.71
CA ALA A 79 2.34 -5.91 -23.01
C ALA A 79 3.50 -5.66 -22.05
N LYS A 80 3.76 -4.40 -21.70
CA LYS A 80 4.78 -4.05 -20.70
C LYS A 80 4.40 -4.50 -19.30
N ILE A 81 3.12 -4.37 -18.93
CA ILE A 81 2.61 -4.88 -17.65
C ILE A 81 2.77 -6.40 -17.58
N ALA A 82 2.43 -7.13 -18.66
CA ALA A 82 2.62 -8.56 -18.73
C ALA A 82 4.10 -8.96 -18.62
N ALA A 83 4.99 -8.27 -19.33
CA ALA A 83 6.43 -8.50 -19.26
C ALA A 83 7.00 -8.25 -17.86
N LEU A 84 6.52 -7.22 -17.13
CA LEU A 84 6.85 -7.03 -15.71
C LEU A 84 6.37 -8.20 -14.85
N GLY A 85 5.20 -8.75 -15.14
CA GLY A 85 4.65 -9.92 -14.44
C GLY A 85 5.47 -11.20 -14.67
N GLU A 86 5.97 -11.41 -15.88
CA GLU A 86 6.84 -12.54 -16.22
C GLU A 86 8.21 -12.42 -15.56
N ALA A 87 8.84 -11.24 -15.64
CA ALA A 87 10.15 -11.00 -15.06
C ALA A 87 10.13 -10.98 -13.52
N LEU A 88 9.03 -10.54 -12.94
CA LEU A 88 8.82 -10.39 -11.50
C LEU A 88 7.52 -11.10 -11.05
N PRO A 89 7.52 -12.43 -10.89
CA PRO A 89 6.29 -13.19 -10.56
C PRO A 89 5.57 -12.69 -9.30
N TYR A 90 6.31 -12.07 -8.37
CA TYR A 90 5.74 -11.51 -7.13
C TYR A 90 5.14 -10.12 -7.30
N SER A 91 5.34 -9.46 -8.45
CA SER A 91 4.84 -8.10 -8.72
C SER A 91 3.33 -8.02 -8.82
N ARG A 92 2.65 -9.15 -9.05
CA ARG A 92 1.19 -9.24 -9.30
C ARG A 92 0.75 -8.53 -10.59
N CYS A 93 1.69 -8.12 -11.43
CA CYS A 93 1.36 -7.55 -12.73
C CYS A 93 0.70 -8.56 -13.67
N SER A 94 0.91 -9.87 -13.48
CA SER A 94 0.21 -10.94 -14.21
C SER A 94 -1.28 -11.07 -13.82
N ASN A 95 -1.73 -10.44 -12.73
CA ASN A 95 -3.07 -10.57 -12.19
C ASN A 95 -4.02 -9.46 -12.69
N LYS A 96 -3.81 -9.01 -13.92
CA LYS A 96 -4.66 -8.06 -14.65
C LYS A 96 -4.89 -6.70 -13.95
N PRO A 97 -3.86 -6.02 -13.41
CA PRO A 97 -4.05 -4.65 -12.93
C PRO A 97 -4.37 -3.73 -14.10
N ALA A 98 -5.01 -2.59 -13.82
CA ALA A 98 -5.26 -1.55 -14.81
C ALA A 98 -3.98 -0.81 -15.21
N VAL A 99 -3.05 -0.67 -14.25
CA VAL A 99 -1.79 0.05 -14.39
C VAL A 99 -0.76 -0.50 -13.41
N ALA A 100 0.52 -0.42 -13.78
CA ALA A 100 1.63 -0.60 -12.83
C ALA A 100 2.34 0.74 -12.63
N ILE A 101 2.41 1.20 -11.39
CA ILE A 101 3.14 2.41 -11.01
C ILE A 101 4.45 1.98 -10.35
N ILE A 102 5.56 2.55 -10.80
CA ILE A 102 6.89 2.25 -10.28
C ILE A 102 7.44 3.53 -9.61
N PRO A 103 7.26 3.67 -8.28
CA PRO A 103 7.93 4.73 -7.52
C PRO A 103 9.44 4.52 -7.55
N CYS A 104 10.16 5.57 -7.92
CA CYS A 104 11.61 5.56 -8.06
C CYS A 104 12.24 6.70 -7.26
N GLY A 105 13.45 6.46 -6.76
CA GLY A 105 14.33 7.53 -6.30
C GLY A 105 15.01 8.20 -7.49
N ASP A 106 14.98 9.52 -7.54
CA ASP A 106 15.78 10.36 -8.44
C ASP A 106 17.02 10.84 -7.67
N LEU A 107 18.12 10.14 -7.85
CA LEU A 107 19.34 10.43 -7.10
C LEU A 107 19.95 11.78 -7.46
N SER A 108 19.59 12.38 -8.60
CA SER A 108 20.03 13.73 -8.96
C SER A 108 19.42 14.81 -8.07
N LYS A 109 18.28 14.51 -7.41
CA LYS A 109 17.57 15.39 -6.47
C LYS A 109 17.82 15.01 -5.00
N ALA A 110 18.34 13.81 -4.73
CA ALA A 110 18.59 13.33 -3.38
C ALA A 110 19.58 14.21 -2.62
N ILE A 111 19.58 14.11 -1.29
CA ILE A 111 20.62 14.77 -0.48
C ILE A 111 21.96 14.07 -0.78
N PRO A 112 23.02 14.82 -1.05
CA PRO A 112 24.32 14.21 -1.36
C PRO A 112 25.02 13.61 -0.12
N GLY A 113 26.02 12.75 -0.36
CA GLY A 113 26.88 12.19 0.68
C GLY A 113 26.20 11.12 1.54
N GLU A 114 26.51 11.09 2.84
CA GLU A 114 26.05 10.06 3.77
C GLU A 114 24.52 10.02 3.91
N MET A 115 23.85 11.13 3.66
CA MET A 115 22.38 11.25 3.73
C MET A 115 21.69 10.85 2.40
N ALA A 116 22.42 10.41 1.41
CA ALA A 116 21.85 10.08 0.09
C ALA A 116 20.68 9.07 0.21
N ASN A 117 20.78 8.10 1.12
CA ASN A 117 19.77 7.06 1.30
C ASN A 117 18.42 7.54 1.86
N PHE A 118 18.28 8.80 2.27
CA PHE A 118 16.97 9.35 2.66
C PHE A 118 15.93 9.27 1.54
N TRP A 119 16.36 9.20 0.27
CA TRP A 119 15.43 8.99 -0.84
C TRP A 119 14.54 7.75 -0.65
N ILE A 120 15.05 6.71 0.02
CA ILE A 120 14.29 5.49 0.29
C ILE A 120 13.11 5.80 1.21
N ASN A 121 13.32 6.57 2.27
CA ASN A 121 12.29 7.01 3.19
C ASN A 121 11.27 7.91 2.48
N ASP A 122 11.75 8.86 1.69
CA ASP A 122 10.93 9.84 0.96
C ASP A 122 10.01 9.14 -0.05
N VAL A 123 10.56 8.24 -0.88
CA VAL A 123 9.78 7.48 -1.85
C VAL A 123 8.86 6.46 -1.18
N SER A 124 9.25 5.92 -0.02
CA SER A 124 8.40 5.04 0.78
C SER A 124 7.18 5.79 1.32
N ALA A 125 7.36 7.00 1.84
CA ALA A 125 6.25 7.84 2.29
C ALA A 125 5.29 8.16 1.13
N ALA A 126 5.84 8.52 -0.04
CA ALA A 126 5.06 8.77 -1.25
C ALA A 126 4.29 7.52 -1.72
N THR A 127 4.92 6.35 -1.64
CA THR A 127 4.28 5.08 -2.00
C THR A 127 3.13 4.75 -1.04
N GLU A 128 3.28 4.95 0.27
CA GLU A 128 2.17 4.69 1.21
C GLU A 128 1.00 5.64 0.96
N ASN A 129 1.25 6.93 0.67
CA ASN A 129 0.18 7.86 0.28
C ASN A 129 -0.58 7.37 -0.97
N LEU A 130 0.14 6.82 -1.97
CA LEU A 130 -0.46 6.22 -3.16
C LEU A 130 -1.37 5.03 -2.79
N LEU A 131 -0.91 4.14 -1.92
CA LEU A 131 -1.68 2.98 -1.47
C LEU A 131 -2.93 3.38 -0.71
N LEU A 132 -2.84 4.39 0.17
CA LEU A 132 -3.98 4.94 0.91
C LEU A 132 -4.99 5.61 -0.03
N ALA A 133 -4.52 6.38 -1.00
CA ALA A 133 -5.38 7.01 -2.00
C ALA A 133 -6.11 5.98 -2.87
N ALA A 134 -5.42 4.91 -3.30
CA ALA A 134 -6.04 3.81 -4.04
C ALA A 134 -7.18 3.20 -3.21
N HIS A 135 -6.92 2.85 -1.95
CA HIS A 135 -7.92 2.29 -1.05
C HIS A 135 -9.11 3.24 -0.82
N ALA A 136 -8.85 4.52 -0.58
CA ALA A 136 -9.90 5.53 -0.37
C ALA A 136 -10.81 5.71 -1.59
N MET A 137 -10.30 5.44 -2.80
CA MET A 137 -11.06 5.48 -4.05
C MET A 137 -11.71 4.14 -4.42
N GLY A 138 -11.66 3.12 -3.56
CA GLY A 138 -12.18 1.79 -3.83
C GLY A 138 -11.32 0.98 -4.81
N LEU A 139 -10.09 1.42 -5.10
CA LEU A 139 -9.14 0.70 -5.92
C LEU A 139 -8.30 -0.26 -5.05
N GLY A 140 -7.85 -1.34 -5.67
CA GLY A 140 -6.88 -2.26 -5.11
C GLY A 140 -5.46 -1.88 -5.49
N ALA A 141 -4.52 -2.06 -4.55
CA ALA A 141 -3.10 -1.90 -4.80
C ALA A 141 -2.27 -2.78 -3.84
N VAL A 142 -1.04 -3.08 -4.24
CA VAL A 142 -0.07 -3.76 -3.37
C VAL A 142 1.34 -3.26 -3.63
N TRP A 143 2.12 -3.10 -2.57
CA TRP A 143 3.55 -2.82 -2.65
C TRP A 143 4.33 -4.11 -2.90
N THR A 144 5.05 -4.19 -4.02
CA THR A 144 5.98 -5.28 -4.33
C THR A 144 7.40 -4.73 -4.45
N GLY A 145 8.23 -5.05 -3.43
CA GLY A 145 9.56 -4.48 -3.28
C GLY A 145 10.54 -4.90 -4.36
N LEU A 146 11.32 -3.94 -4.82
CA LEU A 146 12.50 -4.14 -5.64
C LEU A 146 13.76 -3.84 -4.82
N HIS A 147 13.93 -2.61 -4.37
CA HIS A 147 14.99 -2.22 -3.44
C HIS A 147 14.75 -2.87 -2.06
N PRO A 148 15.77 -3.38 -1.35
CA PRO A 148 17.21 -3.25 -1.60
C PRO A 148 17.83 -4.31 -2.53
N ASP A 149 17.05 -5.16 -3.19
CA ASP A 149 17.57 -6.09 -4.19
C ASP A 149 17.91 -5.33 -5.48
N MET A 150 19.17 -4.92 -5.58
CA MET A 150 19.64 -4.12 -6.72
C MET A 150 19.59 -4.87 -8.04
N ASN A 151 19.59 -6.22 -8.04
CA ASN A 151 19.43 -6.99 -9.28
C ASN A 151 18.03 -6.83 -9.84
N ARG A 152 17.00 -6.87 -8.97
CA ARG A 152 15.61 -6.61 -9.38
C ARG A 152 15.38 -5.17 -9.78
N ALA A 153 15.93 -4.22 -9.04
CA ALA A 153 15.84 -2.80 -9.40
C ALA A 153 16.46 -2.53 -10.77
N LYS A 154 17.65 -3.07 -11.04
CA LYS A 154 18.35 -2.95 -12.30
C LYS A 154 17.60 -3.61 -13.46
N MET A 155 17.03 -4.79 -13.23
CA MET A 155 16.19 -5.47 -14.24
C MET A 155 15.04 -4.56 -14.70
N VAL A 156 14.30 -3.96 -13.75
CA VAL A 156 13.19 -3.04 -14.07
C VAL A 156 13.71 -1.77 -14.76
N GLN A 157 14.86 -1.26 -14.32
CA GLN A 157 15.54 -0.12 -14.94
C GLN A 157 15.81 -0.37 -16.44
N GLU A 158 16.39 -1.53 -16.74
CA GLU A 158 16.70 -1.96 -18.10
C GLU A 158 15.42 -2.18 -18.93
N MET A 159 14.43 -2.88 -18.37
CA MET A 159 13.15 -3.15 -19.05
C MET A 159 12.38 -1.88 -19.44
N LEU A 160 12.48 -0.84 -18.63
CA LEU A 160 11.77 0.43 -18.85
C LEU A 160 12.65 1.54 -19.42
N GLY A 161 13.93 1.27 -19.68
CA GLY A 161 14.87 2.24 -20.24
C GLY A 161 15.15 3.43 -19.32
N LEU A 162 15.20 3.19 -17.99
CA LEU A 162 15.41 4.26 -17.02
C LEU A 162 16.88 4.68 -16.97
N PRO A 163 17.18 5.99 -16.81
CA PRO A 163 18.55 6.44 -16.60
C PRO A 163 19.13 5.90 -15.28
N GLU A 164 20.47 5.82 -15.21
CA GLU A 164 21.17 5.22 -14.07
C GLU A 164 20.81 5.84 -12.71
N HIS A 165 20.55 7.15 -12.69
CA HIS A 165 20.20 7.87 -11.45
C HIS A 165 18.74 7.70 -11.00
N ILE A 166 17.90 7.00 -11.78
CA ILE A 166 16.50 6.70 -11.44
C ILE A 166 16.42 5.27 -10.93
N ILE A 167 16.31 5.11 -9.62
CA ILE A 167 16.35 3.79 -8.95
C ILE A 167 14.94 3.34 -8.57
N PRO A 168 14.40 2.28 -9.17
CA PRO A 168 13.10 1.73 -8.78
C PRO A 168 13.09 1.22 -7.34
N LEU A 169 12.16 1.73 -6.51
CA LEU A 169 11.95 1.26 -5.14
C LEU A 169 11.07 0.02 -5.10
N CYS A 170 9.98 0.05 -5.82
CA CYS A 170 8.99 -1.02 -5.85
C CYS A 170 8.15 -0.96 -7.13
N VAL A 171 7.35 -2.00 -7.35
CA VAL A 171 6.24 -2.00 -8.31
C VAL A 171 4.93 -1.99 -7.55
N VAL A 172 4.03 -1.11 -7.92
CA VAL A 172 2.68 -1.01 -7.35
C VAL A 172 1.66 -1.25 -8.47
N PRO A 173 1.20 -2.50 -8.66
CA PRO A 173 0.04 -2.74 -9.52
C PRO A 173 -1.20 -2.14 -8.86
N VAL A 174 -2.03 -1.45 -9.67
CA VAL A 174 -3.26 -0.79 -9.25
C VAL A 174 -4.39 -1.16 -10.21
N GLY A 175 -5.57 -1.41 -9.68
CA GLY A 175 -6.75 -1.71 -10.49
C GLY A 175 -8.01 -1.87 -9.66
N VAL A 176 -9.12 -2.18 -10.32
CA VAL A 176 -10.37 -2.56 -9.64
C VAL A 176 -10.16 -3.92 -8.98
N PRO A 177 -10.40 -4.06 -7.66
CA PRO A 177 -10.16 -5.30 -6.95
C PRO A 177 -11.13 -6.41 -7.39
N ALA A 178 -10.63 -7.60 -7.68
CA ALA A 178 -11.43 -8.80 -7.92
C ALA A 178 -11.76 -9.54 -6.62
N GLU A 179 -11.10 -9.19 -5.53
CA GLU A 179 -11.29 -9.75 -4.19
C GLU A 179 -11.34 -8.65 -3.14
N GLN A 180 -11.93 -8.97 -1.98
CA GLN A 180 -11.91 -8.10 -0.80
C GLN A 180 -11.13 -8.82 0.31
N PRO A 181 -9.81 -8.61 0.40
CA PRO A 181 -9.00 -9.25 1.44
C PRO A 181 -9.45 -8.85 2.84
N GLU A 182 -9.31 -9.77 3.78
CA GLU A 182 -9.65 -9.54 5.17
C GLU A 182 -8.79 -8.43 5.80
N ILE A 183 -9.43 -7.53 6.53
CA ILE A 183 -8.75 -6.51 7.34
C ILE A 183 -8.17 -7.20 8.58
N LYS A 184 -6.87 -7.05 8.79
CA LYS A 184 -6.17 -7.65 9.94
C LYS A 184 -5.83 -6.58 10.96
N ASP A 185 -6.17 -6.82 12.20
CA ASP A 185 -5.63 -6.05 13.31
C ASP A 185 -4.12 -6.35 13.43
N LYS A 186 -3.32 -5.30 13.28
CA LYS A 186 -1.85 -5.36 13.35
C LYS A 186 -1.30 -4.69 14.61
N PHE A 187 -2.19 -4.19 15.49
CA PHE A 187 -1.76 -3.55 16.73
C PHE A 187 -1.10 -4.56 17.64
N LYS A 188 0.09 -4.23 18.11
CA LYS A 188 0.90 -5.03 19.02
C LYS A 188 1.47 -4.13 20.10
N PRO A 189 0.87 -4.13 21.29
CA PRO A 189 1.32 -3.27 22.39
C PRO A 189 2.78 -3.52 22.79
N GLU A 190 3.29 -4.75 22.60
CA GLU A 190 4.68 -5.11 22.85
C GLU A 190 5.70 -4.37 21.96
N ASN A 191 5.26 -3.70 20.90
CA ASN A 191 6.11 -2.86 20.06
C ASN A 191 6.18 -1.40 20.54
N ILE A 192 5.53 -1.08 21.69
CA ILE A 192 5.47 0.28 22.21
C ILE A 192 6.34 0.36 23.47
N HIS A 193 7.36 1.20 23.42
CA HIS A 193 8.26 1.45 24.54
C HIS A 193 8.19 2.93 24.92
N TYR A 194 7.97 3.22 26.19
CA TYR A 194 7.83 4.58 26.71
C TYR A 194 9.15 5.01 27.37
N ASN A 195 9.69 6.18 26.94
CA ASN A 195 10.89 6.82 27.48
C ASN A 195 12.21 6.03 27.31
N GLY A 196 12.19 4.86 26.71
CA GLY A 196 13.37 4.05 26.47
C GLY A 196 12.98 2.62 26.05
N TRP A 197 13.98 1.81 25.82
CA TRP A 197 13.81 0.38 25.56
C TRP A 197 14.03 -0.39 26.87
N GLU A 198 12.97 -0.95 27.46
CA GLU A 198 13.02 -1.86 28.62
C GLU A 198 12.44 -3.21 28.23
#